data_aeefb0834da021022e7991bbc1cd9781
#
_entry.id   aeefb0834da021022e7991bbc1cd9781
#
_cell.length_a   1.000
_cell.length_b   1.000
_cell.length_c   1.000
_cell.angle_alpha   90.00
_cell.angle_beta   90.00
_cell.angle_gamma   90.00
#
_symmetry.space_group_name_H-M   'P 1'
#
loop_
_entity.id
_entity.type
_entity.pdbx_description
1 polymer ?
#
loop_
_entity_poly.entity_id
_entity_poly.type
_entity_poly.pdbx_seq_one_letter_code
_entity_poly.pdbx_strand_id
1 'polypeptide(L)'
;MSKHGMVLGASVSCFDLFHLERQFEGIHDAPVDFMHYDVVDGRFNQCIILGLPLLEAIRPHTKLPIEAHLATYEPERFIEQFVKAGADLVSIHPEGTDDVLGAFDLIRKFGAKPVLALRSETDADSSLLEAYRQAEYIIKLTVNPGFSGQQIQPAAFLKMANLRRMMDEHGIDTPICADGNVNAKTIPTLVQHGAGMLIGGTSGLFLKDKTVKECAQVMLDAMQAQA
;
A
#
# COMPACT_ATOMS: atom_id res chain seq x y z
N MET A 1 10.24 -7.65 -8.24
CA MET A 1 10.06 -8.91 -7.48
C MET A 1 10.95 -8.87 -6.26
N SER A 2 10.43 -9.27 -5.11
CA SER A 2 11.14 -9.28 -3.83
C SER A 2 12.41 -10.15 -3.90
N LYS A 3 13.49 -9.67 -3.28
CA LYS A 3 14.73 -10.46 -3.12
C LYS A 3 14.56 -11.61 -2.11
N HIS A 4 13.45 -11.63 -1.37
CA HIS A 4 13.21 -12.52 -0.22
C HIS A 4 11.97 -13.41 -0.40
N GLY A 5 11.35 -13.43 -1.58
CA GLY A 5 10.10 -14.19 -1.85
C GLY A 5 8.82 -13.55 -1.29
N MET A 6 8.94 -12.57 -0.39
CA MET A 6 7.85 -11.81 0.21
C MET A 6 8.10 -10.32 0.00
N VAL A 7 7.04 -9.52 -0.12
CA VAL A 7 7.14 -8.10 -0.46
C VAL A 7 6.72 -7.25 0.74
N LEU A 8 7.63 -6.38 1.17
CA LEU A 8 7.42 -5.43 2.26
C LEU A 8 7.57 -3.99 1.76
N GLY A 9 6.51 -3.22 1.84
CA GLY A 9 6.50 -1.78 1.62
C GLY A 9 6.70 -1.00 2.91
N ALA A 10 7.26 0.21 2.81
CA ALA A 10 7.41 1.15 3.92
C ALA A 10 6.51 2.36 3.71
N SER A 11 5.59 2.64 4.67
CA SER A 11 4.73 3.81 4.60
C SER A 11 5.49 5.08 4.95
N VAL A 12 5.61 5.99 3.97
CA VAL A 12 6.30 7.29 4.12
C VAL A 12 5.56 8.22 5.08
N SER A 13 4.25 8.09 5.19
CA SER A 13 3.44 8.86 6.14
C SER A 13 3.79 8.57 7.62
N CYS A 14 4.49 7.46 7.86
CA CYS A 14 4.97 7.04 9.19
C CYS A 14 6.42 7.45 9.49
N PHE A 15 7.09 8.14 8.58
CA PHE A 15 8.47 8.61 8.77
C PHE A 15 8.54 9.75 9.79
N ASP A 16 9.68 9.87 10.44
CA ASP A 16 10.06 11.11 11.13
C ASP A 16 10.44 12.15 10.06
N LEU A 17 9.47 12.99 9.69
CA LEU A 17 9.63 14.01 8.65
C LEU A 17 10.65 15.09 9.03
N PHE A 18 11.01 15.22 10.31
CA PHE A 18 12.06 16.13 10.74
C PHE A 18 13.48 15.57 10.52
N HIS A 19 13.62 14.24 10.37
CA HIS A 19 14.89 13.54 10.15
C HIS A 19 14.83 12.61 8.93
N LEU A 20 14.32 13.12 7.80
CA LEU A 20 14.11 12.33 6.58
C LEU A 20 15.37 11.62 6.10
N GLU A 21 16.52 12.29 6.07
CA GLU A 21 17.79 11.68 5.65
C GLU A 21 18.08 10.39 6.44
N ARG A 22 18.00 10.45 7.75
CA ARG A 22 18.18 9.28 8.61
C ARG A 22 17.14 8.18 8.37
N GLN A 23 15.89 8.58 8.06
CA GLN A 23 14.85 7.60 7.71
C GLN A 23 15.22 6.84 6.43
N PHE A 24 15.71 7.55 5.39
CA PHE A 24 16.14 6.93 4.14
C PHE A 24 17.34 6.01 4.32
N GLU A 25 18.33 6.38 5.13
CA GLU A 25 19.45 5.50 5.48
C GLU A 25 18.94 4.19 6.09
N GLY A 26 18.04 4.28 7.07
CA GLY A 26 17.44 3.10 7.71
C GLY A 26 16.64 2.21 6.76
N ILE A 27 15.92 2.81 5.80
CA ILE A 27 15.15 2.08 4.77
C ILE A 27 16.08 1.39 3.78
N HIS A 28 17.17 2.04 3.33
CA HIS A 28 18.09 1.45 2.38
C HIS A 28 18.89 0.27 2.96
N ASP A 29 19.10 0.25 4.27
CA ASP A 29 19.75 -0.84 4.99
C ASP A 29 18.80 -2.01 5.33
N ALA A 30 17.49 -1.80 5.18
CA ALA A 30 16.46 -2.78 5.52
C ALA A 30 15.99 -3.57 4.29
N PRO A 31 15.45 -4.78 4.46
CA PRO A 31 14.85 -5.56 3.39
C PRO A 31 13.44 -5.03 3.05
N VAL A 32 13.38 -3.78 2.57
CA VAL A 32 12.18 -3.11 2.08
C VAL A 32 12.22 -3.10 0.55
N ASP A 33 11.10 -3.42 -0.09
CA ASP A 33 11.01 -3.59 -1.54
C ASP A 33 10.47 -2.35 -2.26
N PHE A 34 9.60 -1.56 -1.60
CA PHE A 34 9.00 -0.35 -2.16
C PHE A 34 8.60 0.65 -1.08
N MET A 35 8.30 1.87 -1.49
CA MET A 35 7.79 2.93 -0.61
C MET A 35 6.32 3.17 -0.92
N HIS A 36 5.49 3.19 0.11
CA HIS A 36 4.07 3.50 0.05
C HIS A 36 3.87 4.96 0.46
N TYR A 37 3.37 5.78 -0.47
CA TYR A 37 3.24 7.21 -0.31
C TYR A 37 1.77 7.63 -0.24
N ASP A 38 1.23 7.73 0.96
CA ASP A 38 -0.17 8.08 1.19
C ASP A 38 -0.47 9.53 0.78
N VAL A 39 -1.50 9.71 -0.04
CA VAL A 39 -2.04 11.01 -0.44
C VAL A 39 -3.53 11.04 -0.09
N VAL A 40 -3.92 11.91 0.83
CA VAL A 40 -5.32 12.05 1.26
C VAL A 40 -5.75 13.50 1.12
N ASP A 41 -6.88 13.75 0.48
CA ASP A 41 -7.34 15.07 0.02
C ASP A 41 -8.25 15.83 1.00
N GLY A 42 -8.54 15.25 2.17
CA GLY A 42 -9.47 15.80 3.15
C GLY A 42 -10.95 15.62 2.81
N ARG A 43 -11.27 15.08 1.63
CA ARG A 43 -12.64 14.74 1.18
C ARG A 43 -12.89 13.23 1.25
N PHE A 44 -11.96 12.44 0.75
CA PHE A 44 -12.03 10.97 0.78
C PHE A 44 -11.98 10.45 2.22
N ASN A 45 -11.19 11.10 3.06
CA ASN A 45 -11.22 10.95 4.51
C ASN A 45 -10.92 12.30 5.19
N GLN A 46 -11.30 12.46 6.48
CA GLN A 46 -11.18 13.72 7.23
C GLN A 46 -9.74 14.01 7.70
N CYS A 47 -8.78 13.91 6.80
CA CYS A 47 -7.38 14.26 7.02
C CYS A 47 -6.74 14.69 5.71
N ILE A 48 -5.65 15.44 5.79
CA ILE A 48 -4.78 15.77 4.65
C ILE A 48 -3.43 15.14 4.95
N ILE A 49 -2.95 14.29 4.05
CA ILE A 49 -1.67 13.60 4.19
C ILE A 49 -0.87 13.86 2.93
N LEU A 50 0.40 13.81 3.07
CA LEU A 50 1.48 14.03 2.10
C LEU A 50 1.03 14.66 0.76
N GLY A 51 1.85 15.53 0.24
CA GLY A 51 1.55 16.24 -1.01
C GLY A 51 2.72 16.14 -1.99
N LEU A 52 2.49 16.65 -3.18
CA LEU A 52 3.43 16.59 -4.30
C LEU A 52 4.84 17.09 -3.96
N PRO A 53 5.03 18.23 -3.24
CA PRO A 53 6.36 18.75 -2.95
C PRO A 53 7.27 17.80 -2.16
N LEU A 54 6.71 16.99 -1.26
CA LEU A 54 7.51 16.02 -0.53
C LEU A 54 7.93 14.84 -1.44
N LEU A 55 7.04 14.36 -2.32
CA LEU A 55 7.40 13.33 -3.29
C LEU A 55 8.56 13.78 -4.19
N GLU A 56 8.47 14.99 -4.73
CA GLU A 56 9.54 15.59 -5.55
C GLU A 56 10.86 15.69 -4.78
N ALA A 57 10.80 16.06 -3.50
CA ALA A 57 11.98 16.17 -2.66
C ALA A 57 12.64 14.82 -2.35
N ILE A 58 11.86 13.77 -2.09
CA ILE A 58 12.40 12.46 -1.71
C ILE A 58 12.80 11.58 -2.90
N ARG A 59 12.17 11.76 -4.08
CA ARG A 59 12.45 10.92 -5.26
C ARG A 59 13.93 10.81 -5.63
N PRO A 60 14.73 11.89 -5.63
CA PRO A 60 16.16 11.81 -5.96
C PRO A 60 17.00 10.99 -4.97
N HIS A 61 16.49 10.75 -3.76
CA HIS A 61 17.22 10.12 -2.67
C HIS A 61 16.98 8.62 -2.56
N THR A 62 16.14 8.01 -3.40
CA THR A 62 15.89 6.56 -3.38
C THR A 62 15.79 5.97 -4.78
N LYS A 63 16.17 4.70 -4.93
CA LYS A 63 15.92 3.87 -6.11
C LYS A 63 14.79 2.87 -5.90
N LEU A 64 14.25 2.78 -4.70
CA LEU A 64 13.10 1.93 -4.45
C LEU A 64 11.91 2.44 -5.25
N PRO A 65 11.08 1.54 -5.80
CA PRO A 65 9.82 1.96 -6.39
C PRO A 65 8.98 2.75 -5.38
N ILE A 66 8.34 3.83 -5.83
CA ILE A 66 7.40 4.60 -5.02
C ILE A 66 6.00 4.38 -5.57
N GLU A 67 5.12 3.89 -4.73
CA GLU A 67 3.69 3.76 -5.00
C GLU A 67 2.98 4.95 -4.38
N ALA A 68 2.35 5.79 -5.22
CA ALA A 68 1.51 6.89 -4.77
C ALA A 68 0.08 6.38 -4.54
N HIS A 69 -0.31 6.29 -3.28
CA HIS A 69 -1.64 5.86 -2.87
C HIS A 69 -2.59 7.06 -2.84
N LEU A 70 -3.37 7.21 -3.91
CA LEU A 70 -4.34 8.29 -4.06
C LEU A 70 -5.68 7.93 -3.38
N ALA A 71 -5.74 8.10 -2.07
CA ALA A 71 -6.99 8.06 -1.30
C ALA A 71 -7.74 9.40 -1.47
N THR A 72 -8.22 9.63 -2.67
CA THR A 72 -8.85 10.88 -3.12
C THR A 72 -10.11 10.60 -3.93
N TYR A 73 -11.01 11.57 -4.02
CA TYR A 73 -12.02 11.59 -5.05
C TYR A 73 -11.46 12.14 -6.36
N GLU A 74 -11.95 11.67 -7.49
CA GLU A 74 -11.51 12.06 -8.84
C GLU A 74 -9.97 11.92 -8.99
N PRO A 75 -9.37 10.73 -8.69
CA PRO A 75 -7.91 10.53 -8.71
C PRO A 75 -7.27 10.86 -10.06
N GLU A 76 -8.04 10.81 -11.16
CA GLU A 76 -7.62 11.14 -12.52
C GLU A 76 -7.00 12.55 -12.61
N ARG A 77 -7.44 13.47 -11.75
CA ARG A 77 -6.93 14.86 -11.69
C ARG A 77 -5.50 14.94 -11.14
N PHE A 78 -5.05 13.91 -10.44
CA PHE A 78 -3.76 13.89 -9.74
C PHE A 78 -2.73 12.96 -10.38
N ILE A 79 -3.16 11.90 -11.09
CA ILE A 79 -2.30 10.84 -11.66
C ILE A 79 -1.08 11.43 -12.40
N GLU A 80 -1.30 12.34 -13.36
CA GLU A 80 -0.23 12.92 -14.16
C GLU A 80 0.85 13.58 -13.29
N GLN A 81 0.45 14.35 -12.29
CA GLN A 81 1.35 15.11 -11.43
C GLN A 81 2.21 14.18 -10.57
N PHE A 82 1.59 13.15 -9.96
CA PHE A 82 2.32 12.22 -9.11
C PHE A 82 3.26 11.31 -9.92
N VAL A 83 2.87 10.88 -11.11
CA VAL A 83 3.77 10.12 -12.00
C VAL A 83 4.94 10.99 -12.44
N LYS A 84 4.72 12.25 -12.84
CA LYS A 84 5.81 13.18 -13.21
C LYS A 84 6.73 13.51 -12.04
N ALA A 85 6.22 13.51 -10.81
CA ALA A 85 7.02 13.69 -9.60
C ALA A 85 7.84 12.44 -9.22
N GLY A 86 7.65 11.32 -9.92
CA GLY A 86 8.47 10.12 -9.79
C GLY A 86 7.78 8.94 -9.09
N ALA A 87 6.45 8.90 -9.04
CA ALA A 87 5.73 7.68 -8.67
C ALA A 87 5.88 6.62 -9.77
N ASP A 88 6.32 5.43 -9.40
CA ASP A 88 6.48 4.27 -10.29
C ASP A 88 5.16 3.48 -10.40
N LEU A 89 4.37 3.52 -9.33
CA LEU A 89 3.04 2.92 -9.25
C LEU A 89 2.06 3.96 -8.70
N VAL A 90 0.80 3.85 -9.11
CA VAL A 90 -0.29 4.68 -8.57
C VAL A 90 -1.44 3.78 -8.18
N SER A 91 -1.87 3.84 -6.93
CA SER A 91 -3.07 3.18 -6.48
C SER A 91 -4.24 4.15 -6.38
N ILE A 92 -5.40 3.67 -6.79
CA ILE A 92 -6.66 4.39 -6.75
C ILE A 92 -7.74 3.52 -6.11
N HIS A 93 -8.72 4.17 -5.54
CA HIS A 93 -9.89 3.52 -4.95
C HIS A 93 -11.08 3.52 -5.91
N PRO A 94 -11.80 2.40 -6.08
CA PRO A 94 -13.05 2.39 -6.86
C PRO A 94 -14.12 3.29 -6.22
N GLU A 95 -14.02 3.55 -4.91
CA GLU A 95 -14.90 4.48 -4.21
C GLU A 95 -14.61 5.96 -4.53
N GLY A 96 -13.51 6.24 -5.24
CA GLY A 96 -13.05 7.60 -5.61
C GLY A 96 -13.27 7.96 -7.06
N THR A 97 -13.62 6.99 -7.93
CA THR A 97 -13.82 7.19 -9.38
C THR A 97 -14.98 6.37 -9.91
N ASP A 98 -15.63 6.87 -10.95
CA ASP A 98 -16.69 6.15 -11.67
C ASP A 98 -16.11 5.26 -12.80
N ASP A 99 -14.82 5.42 -13.17
CA ASP A 99 -14.16 4.67 -14.24
C ASP A 99 -12.76 4.19 -13.82
N VAL A 100 -12.73 3.09 -13.11
CA VAL A 100 -11.47 2.47 -12.63
C VAL A 100 -10.54 2.08 -13.80
N LEU A 101 -11.09 1.51 -14.87
CA LEU A 101 -10.27 1.05 -16.00
C LEU A 101 -9.73 2.23 -16.81
N GLY A 102 -10.51 3.28 -17.02
CA GLY A 102 -10.04 4.52 -17.62
C GLY A 102 -8.95 5.21 -16.80
N ALA A 103 -9.06 5.20 -15.47
CA ALA A 103 -8.01 5.68 -14.60
C ALA A 103 -6.72 4.81 -14.69
N PHE A 104 -6.85 3.48 -14.81
CA PHE A 104 -5.70 2.58 -15.04
C PHE A 104 -5.02 2.87 -16.38
N ASP A 105 -5.78 3.12 -17.44
CA ASP A 105 -5.23 3.48 -18.74
C ASP A 105 -4.50 4.84 -18.68
N LEU A 106 -5.03 5.78 -17.89
CA LEU A 106 -4.37 7.07 -17.66
C LEU A 106 -3.03 6.88 -16.90
N ILE A 107 -2.99 6.04 -15.88
CA ILE A 107 -1.76 5.72 -15.14
C ILE A 107 -0.71 5.14 -16.11
N ARG A 108 -1.08 4.16 -16.93
CA ARG A 108 -0.18 3.56 -17.92
C ARG A 108 0.28 4.55 -18.98
N LYS A 109 -0.60 5.42 -19.43
CA LYS A 109 -0.29 6.48 -20.41
C LYS A 109 0.83 7.41 -19.93
N PHE A 110 0.90 7.69 -18.63
CA PHE A 110 1.97 8.52 -18.05
C PHE A 110 3.21 7.71 -17.66
N GLY A 111 3.20 6.38 -17.80
CA GLY A 111 4.36 5.51 -17.62
C GLY A 111 4.45 4.81 -16.26
N ALA A 112 3.44 4.93 -15.42
CA ALA A 112 3.36 4.22 -14.14
C ALA A 112 2.50 2.94 -14.25
N LYS A 113 2.52 2.11 -13.20
CA LYS A 113 1.76 0.87 -13.11
C LYS A 113 0.54 1.06 -12.20
N PRO A 114 -0.64 0.57 -12.61
CA PRO A 114 -1.85 0.71 -11.81
C PRO A 114 -1.88 -0.28 -10.63
N VAL A 115 -2.37 0.18 -9.52
CA VAL A 115 -2.69 -0.60 -8.32
C VAL A 115 -4.12 -0.28 -7.92
N LEU A 116 -4.87 -1.26 -7.44
CA LEU A 116 -6.21 -1.01 -6.91
C LEU A 116 -6.17 -1.01 -5.39
N ALA A 117 -6.78 -0.01 -4.75
CA ALA A 117 -6.91 0.04 -3.30
C ALA A 117 -8.38 -0.09 -2.90
N LEU A 118 -8.68 -0.94 -1.91
CA LEU A 118 -10.02 -1.16 -1.37
C LEU A 118 -10.06 -0.73 0.09
N ARG A 119 -11.08 0.00 0.49
CA ARG A 119 -11.30 0.37 1.89
C ARG A 119 -11.51 -0.87 2.78
N SER A 120 -11.32 -0.72 4.08
CA SER A 120 -11.53 -1.81 5.05
C SER A 120 -12.95 -2.37 5.02
N GLU A 121 -13.94 -1.53 4.79
CA GLU A 121 -15.36 -1.88 4.69
C GLU A 121 -15.78 -2.41 3.31
N THR A 122 -15.00 -2.20 2.26
CA THR A 122 -15.34 -2.66 0.89
C THR A 122 -15.17 -4.18 0.79
N ASP A 123 -16.21 -4.85 0.35
CA ASP A 123 -16.19 -6.30 0.08
C ASP A 123 -15.71 -6.59 -1.35
N ALA A 124 -15.50 -7.87 -1.64
CA ALA A 124 -15.24 -8.33 -3.00
C ALA A 124 -16.44 -7.99 -3.91
N ASP A 125 -16.15 -7.44 -5.09
CA ASP A 125 -17.17 -7.05 -6.07
C ASP A 125 -16.83 -7.64 -7.44
N SER A 126 -17.75 -8.43 -7.98
CA SER A 126 -17.58 -9.08 -9.29
C SER A 126 -17.54 -8.08 -10.45
N SER A 127 -18.03 -6.87 -10.28
CA SER A 127 -17.92 -5.81 -11.29
C SER A 127 -16.47 -5.31 -11.47
N LEU A 128 -15.60 -5.57 -10.48
CA LEU A 128 -14.20 -5.17 -10.48
C LEU A 128 -13.23 -6.27 -10.94
N LEU A 129 -13.72 -7.44 -11.40
CA LEU A 129 -12.86 -8.56 -11.80
C LEU A 129 -11.80 -8.18 -12.83
N GLU A 130 -12.15 -7.33 -13.79
CA GLU A 130 -11.17 -6.87 -14.79
C GLU A 130 -10.13 -5.92 -14.16
N ALA A 131 -10.52 -5.06 -13.24
CA ALA A 131 -9.58 -4.22 -12.51
C ALA A 131 -8.65 -5.05 -11.63
N TYR A 132 -9.16 -6.12 -10.97
CA TYR A 132 -8.32 -7.05 -10.22
C TYR A 132 -7.27 -7.73 -11.10
N ARG A 133 -7.61 -8.11 -12.34
CA ARG A 133 -6.65 -8.72 -13.29
C ARG A 133 -5.57 -7.74 -13.74
N GLN A 134 -5.95 -6.49 -13.94
CA GLN A 134 -5.09 -5.48 -14.55
C GLN A 134 -4.19 -4.74 -13.55
N ALA A 135 -4.48 -4.84 -12.26
CA ALA A 135 -3.67 -4.25 -11.21
C ALA A 135 -2.36 -5.04 -10.99
N GLU A 136 -1.26 -4.35 -10.70
CA GLU A 136 0.00 -5.00 -10.27
C GLU A 136 -0.17 -5.75 -8.94
N TYR A 137 -0.96 -5.19 -8.04
CA TYR A 137 -1.44 -5.80 -6.81
C TYR A 137 -2.67 -5.03 -6.29
N ILE A 138 -3.33 -5.59 -5.29
CA ILE A 138 -4.51 -4.97 -4.67
C ILE A 138 -4.19 -4.63 -3.22
N ILE A 139 -4.27 -3.35 -2.86
CA ILE A 139 -4.18 -2.93 -1.46
C ILE A 139 -5.54 -3.17 -0.81
N LYS A 140 -5.54 -3.95 0.27
CA LYS A 140 -6.69 -4.08 1.15
C LYS A 140 -6.41 -3.35 2.45
N LEU A 141 -7.08 -2.21 2.63
CA LEU A 141 -7.01 -1.49 3.90
C LEU A 141 -7.66 -2.32 5.01
N THR A 142 -7.02 -2.35 6.17
CA THR A 142 -7.52 -3.03 7.38
C THR A 142 -7.97 -2.05 8.45
N VAL A 143 -7.70 -0.76 8.23
CA VAL A 143 -8.07 0.39 9.05
C VAL A 143 -8.65 1.49 8.15
N ASN A 144 -9.23 2.53 8.74
CA ASN A 144 -9.61 3.71 7.95
C ASN A 144 -8.35 4.45 7.47
N PRO A 145 -8.28 4.88 6.20
CA PRO A 145 -7.13 5.61 5.69
C PRO A 145 -6.89 6.91 6.49
N GLY A 146 -5.62 7.31 6.62
CA GLY A 146 -5.26 8.63 7.09
C GLY A 146 -4.88 8.77 8.57
N PHE A 147 -5.01 7.73 9.40
CA PHE A 147 -4.62 7.79 10.81
C PHE A 147 -3.79 6.56 11.19
N SER A 148 -2.58 6.77 11.69
CA SER A 148 -1.75 5.71 12.24
C SER A 148 -2.22 5.26 13.63
N GLY A 149 -1.85 4.04 14.04
CA GLY A 149 -2.12 3.52 15.38
C GLY A 149 -3.53 2.96 15.61
N GLN A 150 -4.36 2.87 14.58
CA GLN A 150 -5.68 2.23 14.65
C GLN A 150 -5.54 0.72 14.80
N GLN A 151 -6.53 0.07 15.43
CA GLN A 151 -6.65 -1.39 15.42
C GLN A 151 -7.31 -1.87 14.13
N ILE A 152 -6.91 -3.06 13.67
CA ILE A 152 -7.56 -3.72 12.52
C ILE A 152 -9.05 -3.88 12.80
N GLN A 153 -9.87 -3.50 11.84
CA GLN A 153 -11.31 -3.76 11.89
C GLN A 153 -11.55 -5.27 11.68
N PRO A 154 -12.21 -5.98 12.62
CA PRO A 154 -12.38 -7.44 12.50
C PRO A 154 -13.01 -7.88 11.17
N ALA A 155 -13.93 -7.09 10.63
CA ALA A 155 -14.56 -7.35 9.35
C ALA A 155 -13.56 -7.30 8.15
N ALA A 156 -12.45 -6.58 8.27
CA ALA A 156 -11.47 -6.47 7.19
C ALA A 156 -10.80 -7.81 6.87
N PHE A 157 -10.56 -8.66 7.86
CA PHE A 157 -10.04 -10.01 7.65
C PHE A 157 -10.98 -10.85 6.78
N LEU A 158 -12.28 -10.89 7.13
CA LEU A 158 -13.27 -11.64 6.36
C LEU A 158 -13.37 -11.11 4.92
N LYS A 159 -13.36 -9.80 4.74
CA LYS A 159 -13.45 -9.16 3.42
C LYS A 159 -12.20 -9.44 2.57
N MET A 160 -11.02 -9.50 3.17
CA MET A 160 -9.79 -9.92 2.49
C MET A 160 -9.88 -11.38 2.03
N ALA A 161 -10.37 -12.29 2.89
CA ALA A 161 -10.58 -13.68 2.53
C ALA A 161 -11.63 -13.85 1.41
N ASN A 162 -12.72 -13.07 1.45
CA ASN A 162 -13.73 -13.05 0.39
C ASN A 162 -13.13 -12.59 -0.95
N LEU A 163 -12.31 -11.54 -0.91
CA LEU A 163 -11.60 -11.03 -2.08
C LEU A 163 -10.68 -12.11 -2.67
N ARG A 164 -9.84 -12.75 -1.85
CA ARG A 164 -8.94 -13.81 -2.31
C ARG A 164 -9.73 -14.96 -2.93
N ARG A 165 -10.78 -15.45 -2.24
CA ARG A 165 -11.63 -16.53 -2.74
C ARG A 165 -12.27 -16.17 -4.09
N MET A 166 -12.87 -14.99 -4.23
CA MET A 166 -13.45 -14.54 -5.50
C MET A 166 -12.42 -14.49 -6.61
N MET A 167 -11.23 -14.00 -6.33
CA MET A 167 -10.15 -13.94 -7.30
C MET A 167 -9.71 -15.35 -7.73
N ASP A 168 -9.58 -16.29 -6.79
CA ASP A 168 -9.22 -17.69 -7.06
C ASP A 168 -10.28 -18.38 -7.94
N GLU A 169 -11.58 -18.19 -7.62
CA GLU A 169 -12.70 -18.70 -8.41
C GLU A 169 -12.68 -18.22 -9.87
N HIS A 170 -12.05 -17.05 -10.13
CA HIS A 170 -11.94 -16.46 -11.48
C HIS A 170 -10.54 -16.57 -12.07
N GLY A 171 -9.63 -17.35 -11.46
CA GLY A 171 -8.26 -17.55 -11.96
C GLY A 171 -7.44 -16.26 -11.99
N ILE A 172 -7.57 -15.41 -10.94
CA ILE A 172 -6.85 -14.15 -10.80
C ILE A 172 -5.76 -14.32 -9.75
N ASP A 173 -4.49 -14.29 -10.16
CA ASP A 173 -3.32 -14.48 -9.28
C ASP A 173 -2.75 -13.18 -8.72
N THR A 174 -3.39 -12.05 -8.97
CA THR A 174 -2.94 -10.72 -8.49
C THR A 174 -2.74 -10.74 -6.99
N PRO A 175 -1.56 -10.30 -6.46
CA PRO A 175 -1.29 -10.31 -5.03
C PRO A 175 -2.20 -9.35 -4.25
N ILE A 176 -2.52 -9.69 -3.00
CA ILE A 176 -3.18 -8.79 -2.07
C ILE A 176 -2.15 -8.24 -1.09
N CYS A 177 -2.08 -6.92 -0.97
CA CYS A 177 -1.23 -6.19 -0.05
C CYS A 177 -2.05 -5.68 1.14
N ALA A 178 -1.71 -6.09 2.35
CA ALA A 178 -2.38 -5.60 3.55
C ALA A 178 -1.76 -4.27 4.00
N ASP A 179 -2.62 -3.28 4.25
CA ASP A 179 -2.24 -1.98 4.80
C ASP A 179 -3.10 -1.61 6.01
N GLY A 180 -2.43 -1.19 7.09
CA GLY A 180 -3.03 -0.78 8.36
C GLY A 180 -2.76 -1.76 9.50
N ASN A 181 -2.13 -1.26 10.56
CA ASN A 181 -1.74 -2.00 11.77
C ASN A 181 -1.04 -3.34 11.50
N VAL A 182 -0.17 -3.36 10.48
CA VAL A 182 0.63 -4.52 10.11
C VAL A 182 1.82 -4.64 11.06
N ASN A 183 1.90 -5.75 11.80
CA ASN A 183 2.96 -6.03 12.77
C ASN A 183 3.07 -7.55 13.02
N ALA A 184 4.11 -7.99 13.73
CA ALA A 184 4.36 -9.42 13.95
C ALA A 184 3.19 -10.20 14.57
N LYS A 185 2.27 -9.55 15.28
CA LYS A 185 1.10 -10.23 15.89
C LYS A 185 -0.06 -10.36 14.90
N THR A 186 -0.21 -9.39 13.98
CA THR A 186 -1.32 -9.37 13.02
C THR A 186 -0.98 -10.06 11.71
N ILE A 187 0.30 -10.09 11.31
CA ILE A 187 0.77 -10.72 10.08
C ILE A 187 0.29 -12.16 9.91
N PRO A 188 0.38 -13.08 10.90
CA PRO A 188 -0.10 -14.43 10.72
C PRO A 188 -1.57 -14.50 10.27
N THR A 189 -2.43 -13.69 10.88
CA THR A 189 -3.85 -13.64 10.52
C THR A 189 -4.05 -13.01 9.14
N LEU A 190 -3.31 -11.95 8.79
CA LEU A 190 -3.39 -11.33 7.47
C LEU A 190 -3.01 -12.32 6.35
N VAL A 191 -1.92 -13.06 6.52
CA VAL A 191 -1.48 -14.08 5.55
C VAL A 191 -2.51 -15.20 5.41
N GLN A 192 -3.05 -15.72 6.53
CA GLN A 192 -4.12 -16.73 6.51
C GLN A 192 -5.38 -16.28 5.78
N HIS A 193 -5.61 -14.95 5.69
CA HIS A 193 -6.74 -14.37 4.97
C HIS A 193 -6.39 -13.88 3.55
N GLY A 194 -5.19 -14.22 3.04
CA GLY A 194 -4.81 -14.04 1.65
C GLY A 194 -3.84 -12.90 1.37
N ALA A 195 -3.28 -12.23 2.38
CA ALA A 195 -2.24 -11.23 2.15
C ALA A 195 -0.94 -11.91 1.68
N GLY A 196 -0.44 -11.51 0.50
CA GLY A 196 0.85 -11.89 -0.06
C GLY A 196 1.90 -10.78 0.01
N MET A 197 1.48 -9.56 0.35
CA MET A 197 2.32 -8.36 0.49
C MET A 197 1.88 -7.57 1.72
N LEU A 198 2.79 -6.78 2.29
CA LEU A 198 2.56 -6.01 3.50
C LEU A 198 3.06 -4.57 3.35
N ILE A 199 2.36 -3.61 3.96
CA ILE A 199 2.84 -2.24 4.17
C ILE A 199 3.11 -2.04 5.66
N GLY A 200 4.37 -1.77 5.98
CA GLY A 200 4.84 -1.52 7.35
C GLY A 200 4.76 -0.05 7.71
N GLY A 201 4.14 0.24 8.84
CA GLY A 201 4.02 1.57 9.43
C GLY A 201 4.49 1.61 10.88
N THR A 202 3.95 2.54 11.66
CA THR A 202 4.33 2.79 13.08
C THR A 202 4.11 1.60 14.01
N SER A 203 3.19 0.69 13.67
CA SER A 203 2.88 -0.49 14.51
C SER A 203 3.84 -1.65 14.34
N GLY A 204 4.64 -1.67 13.26
CA GLY A 204 5.52 -2.80 12.91
C GLY A 204 6.91 -2.40 12.44
N LEU A 205 7.03 -1.49 11.47
CA LEU A 205 8.29 -1.17 10.82
C LEU A 205 9.06 -0.02 11.51
N PHE A 206 8.36 0.94 12.11
CA PHE A 206 8.96 2.13 12.74
C PHE A 206 8.78 2.12 14.25
N LEU A 207 9.24 1.06 14.92
CA LEU A 207 9.21 0.97 16.37
C LEU A 207 10.37 1.80 16.97
N LYS A 208 10.07 2.52 18.07
CA LYS A 208 11.01 3.50 18.66
C LYS A 208 12.32 2.88 19.18
N ASP A 209 12.27 1.62 19.62
CA ASP A 209 13.38 0.96 20.31
C ASP A 209 14.18 0.02 19.39
N LYS A 210 13.91 0.05 18.08
CA LYS A 210 14.55 -0.84 17.10
C LYS A 210 14.92 -0.08 15.83
N THR A 211 15.91 -0.61 15.11
CA THR A 211 16.22 -0.16 13.75
C THR A 211 15.14 -0.63 12.78
N VAL A 212 14.97 0.06 11.66
CA VAL A 212 14.05 -0.35 10.59
C VAL A 212 14.40 -1.75 10.08
N LYS A 213 15.69 -2.08 9.99
CA LYS A 213 16.19 -3.40 9.58
C LYS A 213 15.73 -4.52 10.51
N GLU A 214 15.86 -4.32 11.83
CA GLU A 214 15.39 -5.30 12.82
C GLU A 214 13.87 -5.47 12.76
N CYS A 215 13.14 -4.36 12.62
CA CYS A 215 11.69 -4.41 12.49
C CYS A 215 11.26 -5.15 11.23
N ALA A 216 11.88 -4.84 10.08
CA ALA A 216 11.59 -5.47 8.80
C ALA A 216 11.85 -6.98 8.87
N GLN A 217 12.97 -7.41 9.48
CA GLN A 217 13.28 -8.83 9.63
C GLN A 217 12.22 -9.55 10.46
N VAL A 218 11.80 -8.98 11.58
CA VAL A 218 10.73 -9.55 12.43
C VAL A 218 9.41 -9.68 11.67
N MET A 219 9.07 -8.72 10.82
CA MET A 219 7.85 -8.77 10.01
C MET A 219 7.94 -9.87 8.93
N LEU A 220 9.09 -9.99 8.26
CA LEU A 220 9.33 -11.02 7.25
C LEU A 220 9.34 -12.42 7.87
N ASP A 221 9.97 -12.61 9.02
CA ASP A 221 9.97 -13.89 9.75
C ASP A 221 8.54 -14.31 10.13
N ALA A 222 7.71 -13.35 10.61
CA ALA A 222 6.32 -13.62 10.94
C ALA A 222 5.49 -14.02 9.71
N MET A 223 5.82 -13.50 8.54
CA MET A 223 5.17 -13.85 7.27
C MET A 223 5.63 -15.23 6.78
N GLN A 224 6.93 -15.53 6.84
CA GLN A 224 7.50 -16.82 6.43
C GLN A 224 6.98 -17.99 7.27
N ALA A 225 6.72 -17.77 8.54
CA ALA A 225 6.16 -18.79 9.43
C ALA A 225 4.75 -19.28 9.03
N GLN A 226 4.10 -18.63 8.08
CA GLN A 226 2.75 -18.96 7.57
C GLN A 226 2.77 -19.54 6.14
N ALA A 227 3.91 -19.52 5.45
CA ALA A 227 4.10 -20.07 4.12
C ALA A 227 4.45 -21.57 4.19
#